data_38a2e904c99d4fd9dd8f2f237a0a8f40
#
_entry.id   38a2e904c99d4fd9dd8f2f237a0a8f40
#
_cell.length_a   1.000
_cell.length_b   1.000
_cell.length_c   1.000
_cell.angle_alpha   90.00
_cell.angle_beta   90.00
_cell.angle_gamma   90.00
#
_symmetry.space_group_name_H-M   'P 1'
#
loop_
_entity.id
_entity.type
_entity.pdbx_description
1 polymer ?
#
loop_
_entity_poly.entity_id
_entity_poly.type
_entity_poly.pdbx_seq_one_letter_code
_entity_poly.pdbx_strand_id
1 'polypeptide(L)'
;MIKKFNVKDNTFIRYEVIGEGPPILLLHTIRNRLEYSYKVSDVLKKKYTLYLLELPGFGDSPININTNYDQEFFTGCVVDFIKKNKLKNLIVAGESIGGVLSATTAVKLPKIVNKIFLFNPYDYDNYFGEGISRANLFAKFILFNISLPIVGSFFSSLENKIILKNILRGGFFDIKCLSNEYLNLLCSSIKKNGYTYHFRNVLKNYKSWTEAKKLYNKVNIPVKLIYGDNDWANKNNRNDTKDNFGLANYNIIKDCGHFSFLEKPNEVAKILSS
;
A
#
# COMPACT_ATOMS: atom_id res chain seq x y z
N MET A 1 0.91 -15.79 14.26
CA MET A 1 -0.44 -16.37 14.02
C MET A 1 -1.36 -15.29 13.48
N ILE A 2 -2.02 -15.55 12.34
CA ILE A 2 -2.93 -14.59 11.72
C ILE A 2 -4.20 -14.46 12.56
N LYS A 3 -4.60 -13.22 12.83
CA LYS A 3 -5.78 -12.84 13.62
C LYS A 3 -6.78 -12.10 12.72
N LYS A 4 -8.01 -11.98 13.21
CA LYS A 4 -9.09 -11.25 12.56
C LYS A 4 -9.47 -10.03 13.41
N PHE A 5 -9.72 -8.91 12.74
CA PHE A 5 -10.19 -7.67 13.34
C PHE A 5 -11.48 -7.25 12.64
N ASN A 6 -12.58 -7.16 13.40
CA ASN A 6 -13.87 -6.78 12.85
C ASN A 6 -13.88 -5.28 12.51
N VAL A 7 -14.19 -4.97 11.28
CA VAL A 7 -14.43 -3.62 10.76
C VAL A 7 -15.94 -3.35 10.67
N LYS A 8 -16.31 -2.16 10.28
CA LYS A 8 -17.72 -1.81 10.02
C LYS A 8 -18.32 -2.78 9.01
N ASP A 9 -19.64 -2.92 9.03
CA ASP A 9 -20.44 -3.75 8.11
C ASP A 9 -20.26 -5.27 8.24
N ASN A 10 -19.98 -5.76 9.46
CA ASN A 10 -19.84 -7.19 9.77
C ASN A 10 -18.77 -7.92 8.94
N THR A 11 -17.79 -7.18 8.42
CA THR A 11 -16.62 -7.75 7.78
C THR A 11 -15.42 -7.76 8.73
N PHE A 12 -14.36 -8.44 8.33
CA PHE A 12 -13.11 -8.45 9.08
C PHE A 12 -11.94 -8.18 8.16
N ILE A 13 -10.84 -7.71 8.73
CA ILE A 13 -9.53 -7.68 8.09
C ILE A 13 -8.60 -8.63 8.82
N ARG A 14 -7.65 -9.20 8.09
CA ARG A 14 -6.61 -10.04 8.69
C ARG A 14 -5.46 -9.15 9.17
N TYR A 15 -4.82 -9.61 10.21
CA TYR A 15 -3.55 -9.02 10.65
C TYR A 15 -2.69 -10.06 11.34
N GLU A 16 -1.40 -9.81 11.40
CA GLU A 16 -0.47 -10.61 12.14
C GLU A 16 0.41 -9.72 13.03
N VAL A 17 0.78 -10.24 14.19
CA VAL A 17 1.70 -9.56 15.11
C VAL A 17 2.92 -10.46 15.26
N ILE A 18 4.10 -9.90 14.98
CA ILE A 18 5.37 -10.61 14.95
C ILE A 18 6.42 -9.79 15.71
N GLY A 19 7.26 -10.47 16.48
CA GLY A 19 8.39 -9.85 17.18
C GLY A 19 8.04 -9.19 18.49
N GLU A 20 9.04 -8.54 19.10
CA GLU A 20 8.95 -7.86 20.40
C GLU A 20 9.69 -6.53 20.36
N GLY A 21 9.18 -5.52 21.07
CA GLY A 21 9.74 -4.17 21.15
C GLY A 21 8.76 -3.07 20.75
N PRO A 22 9.24 -1.86 20.40
CA PRO A 22 8.40 -0.75 19.99
C PRO A 22 7.51 -1.10 18.78
N PRO A 23 6.25 -0.65 18.73
CA PRO A 23 5.30 -1.05 17.72
C PRO A 23 5.54 -0.35 16.38
N ILE A 24 5.52 -1.12 15.29
CA ILE A 24 5.46 -0.63 13.90
C ILE A 24 4.23 -1.24 13.22
N LEU A 25 3.39 -0.41 12.63
CA LEU A 25 2.31 -0.83 11.75
C LEU A 25 2.78 -0.77 10.30
N LEU A 26 2.72 -1.90 9.59
CA LEU A 26 3.09 -2.01 8.18
C LEU A 26 1.85 -2.12 7.30
N LEU A 27 1.74 -1.23 6.31
CA LEU A 27 0.63 -1.12 5.38
C LEU A 27 1.11 -1.44 3.96
N HIS A 28 0.49 -2.46 3.36
CA HIS A 28 0.86 -2.92 2.01
C HIS A 28 0.29 -2.02 0.91
N THR A 29 0.76 -2.23 -0.32
CA THR A 29 0.32 -1.54 -1.54
C THR A 29 -0.95 -2.17 -2.15
N ILE A 30 -1.53 -1.51 -3.16
CA ILE A 30 -2.67 -2.01 -3.93
C ILE A 30 -2.40 -3.41 -4.50
N ARG A 31 -3.43 -4.27 -4.57
CA ARG A 31 -3.38 -5.65 -5.08
C ARG A 31 -2.45 -6.58 -4.29
N ASN A 32 -2.01 -6.17 -3.13
CA ASN A 32 -1.14 -6.95 -2.26
C ASN A 32 -1.90 -7.49 -1.03
N ARG A 33 -1.18 -8.05 -0.10
CA ARG A 33 -1.69 -8.74 1.07
C ARG A 33 -0.68 -8.64 2.23
N LEU A 34 -1.04 -9.06 3.43
CA LEU A 34 -0.16 -8.88 4.61
C LEU A 34 1.21 -9.54 4.44
N GLU A 35 1.29 -10.65 3.69
CA GLU A 35 2.53 -11.38 3.43
C GLU A 35 3.54 -10.58 2.60
N TYR A 36 3.11 -9.47 2.00
CA TYR A 36 3.98 -8.49 1.34
C TYR A 36 5.11 -8.00 2.25
N SER A 37 4.81 -7.86 3.52
CA SER A 37 5.74 -7.33 4.51
C SER A 37 6.64 -8.38 5.19
N TYR A 38 6.50 -9.68 4.86
CA TYR A 38 7.21 -10.74 5.59
C TYR A 38 8.72 -10.60 5.52
N LYS A 39 9.30 -10.36 4.34
CA LYS A 39 10.75 -10.20 4.20
C LYS A 39 11.32 -9.07 5.06
N VAL A 40 10.61 -7.94 5.13
CA VAL A 40 10.98 -6.80 5.98
C VAL A 40 10.81 -7.17 7.45
N SER A 41 9.71 -7.85 7.79
CA SER A 41 9.41 -8.26 9.15
C SER A 41 10.44 -9.23 9.72
N ASP A 42 10.94 -10.15 8.90
CA ASP A 42 11.96 -11.12 9.31
C ASP A 42 13.25 -10.44 9.79
N VAL A 43 13.59 -9.30 9.19
CA VAL A 43 14.76 -8.50 9.61
C VAL A 43 14.48 -7.73 10.89
N LEU A 44 13.27 -7.20 11.06
CA LEU A 44 12.92 -6.26 12.13
C LEU A 44 12.43 -6.94 13.42
N LYS A 45 11.88 -8.17 13.34
CA LYS A 45 11.15 -8.84 14.45
C LYS A 45 11.95 -9.03 15.75
N LYS A 46 13.29 -8.95 15.69
CA LYS A 46 14.14 -9.02 16.90
C LYS A 46 14.22 -7.72 17.68
N LYS A 47 13.73 -6.61 17.11
CA LYS A 47 13.84 -5.26 17.69
C LYS A 47 12.51 -4.54 17.83
N TYR A 48 11.48 -4.98 17.10
CA TYR A 48 10.19 -4.31 17.00
C TYR A 48 9.03 -5.29 17.07
N THR A 49 7.92 -4.84 17.62
CA THR A 49 6.62 -5.52 17.47
C THR A 49 5.98 -5.02 16.18
N LEU A 50 5.83 -5.90 15.22
CA LEU A 50 5.36 -5.60 13.88
C LEU A 50 3.90 -6.01 13.73
N TYR A 51 3.04 -5.05 13.42
CA TYR A 51 1.64 -5.25 13.09
C TYR A 51 1.50 -5.23 11.57
N LEU A 52 1.33 -6.40 10.95
CA LEU A 52 1.12 -6.55 9.52
C LEU A 52 -0.38 -6.51 9.26
N LEU A 53 -0.87 -5.42 8.71
CA LEU A 53 -2.30 -5.24 8.48
C LEU A 53 -2.64 -5.51 7.02
N GLU A 54 -3.60 -6.40 6.79
CA GLU A 54 -4.21 -6.56 5.49
C GLU A 54 -5.35 -5.55 5.33
N LEU A 55 -5.27 -4.72 4.30
CA LEU A 55 -6.29 -3.71 4.05
C LEU A 55 -7.62 -4.37 3.63
N PRO A 56 -8.78 -3.74 3.93
CA PRO A 56 -10.10 -4.29 3.60
C PRO A 56 -10.23 -4.68 2.13
N GLY A 57 -10.76 -5.88 1.88
CA GLY A 57 -10.97 -6.41 0.53
C GLY A 57 -9.72 -6.97 -0.17
N PHE A 58 -8.52 -6.70 0.35
CA PHE A 58 -7.29 -7.28 -0.19
C PHE A 58 -6.98 -8.65 0.42
N GLY A 59 -6.00 -9.36 -0.14
CA GLY A 59 -5.56 -10.67 0.32
C GLY A 59 -6.73 -11.63 0.55
N ASP A 60 -6.87 -12.16 1.77
CA ASP A 60 -7.99 -13.03 2.18
C ASP A 60 -9.02 -12.28 3.05
N SER A 61 -8.86 -10.96 3.27
CA SER A 61 -9.89 -10.13 3.88
C SER A 61 -11.13 -10.07 2.98
N PRO A 62 -12.36 -10.29 3.50
CA PRO A 62 -13.56 -10.34 2.68
C PRO A 62 -13.86 -9.02 1.98
N ILE A 63 -14.60 -9.10 0.89
CA ILE A 63 -15.04 -7.96 0.11
C ILE A 63 -16.52 -7.71 0.37
N ASN A 64 -16.87 -6.48 0.74
CA ASN A 64 -18.25 -6.02 0.78
C ASN A 64 -18.55 -5.20 -0.47
N ILE A 65 -19.43 -5.68 -1.33
CA ILE A 65 -19.78 -5.02 -2.59
C ILE A 65 -20.60 -3.73 -2.41
N ASN A 66 -21.05 -3.41 -1.20
CA ASN A 66 -21.76 -2.17 -0.88
C ASN A 66 -20.81 -1.09 -0.33
N THR A 67 -19.53 -1.40 -0.14
CA THR A 67 -18.54 -0.45 0.41
C THR A 67 -17.91 0.38 -0.71
N ASN A 68 -17.84 1.71 -0.50
CA ASN A 68 -16.98 2.57 -1.31
C ASN A 68 -15.55 2.50 -0.79
N TYR A 69 -14.66 1.92 -1.59
CA TYR A 69 -13.24 1.71 -1.24
C TYR A 69 -12.39 2.93 -1.63
N ASP A 70 -12.69 4.09 -1.03
CA ASP A 70 -11.89 5.30 -1.17
C ASP A 70 -10.80 5.42 -0.08
N GLN A 71 -9.96 6.41 -0.20
CA GLN A 71 -8.86 6.64 0.73
C GLN A 71 -9.36 6.88 2.17
N GLU A 72 -10.47 7.58 2.34
CA GLU A 72 -11.01 7.88 3.68
C GLU A 72 -11.55 6.64 4.39
N PHE A 73 -12.22 5.74 3.67
CA PHE A 73 -12.65 4.44 4.19
C PHE A 73 -11.47 3.63 4.71
N PHE A 74 -10.41 3.49 3.90
CA PHE A 74 -9.21 2.76 4.33
C PHE A 74 -8.53 3.41 5.54
N THR A 75 -8.40 4.74 5.55
CA THR A 75 -7.86 5.46 6.72
C THR A 75 -8.71 5.21 7.96
N GLY A 76 -10.03 5.24 7.85
CA GLY A 76 -10.95 4.94 8.94
C GLY A 76 -10.71 3.55 9.53
N CYS A 77 -10.54 2.52 8.68
CA CYS A 77 -10.25 1.16 9.12
C CYS A 77 -8.90 1.04 9.86
N VAL A 78 -7.86 1.72 9.37
CA VAL A 78 -6.54 1.76 10.04
C VAL A 78 -6.63 2.46 11.38
N VAL A 79 -7.31 3.59 11.46
CA VAL A 79 -7.55 4.35 12.71
C VAL A 79 -8.30 3.51 13.74
N ASP A 80 -9.37 2.82 13.33
CA ASP A 80 -10.15 1.95 14.20
C ASP A 80 -9.32 0.77 14.71
N PHE A 81 -8.50 0.17 13.84
CA PHE A 81 -7.56 -0.89 14.22
C PHE A 81 -6.59 -0.41 15.32
N ILE A 82 -5.96 0.75 15.13
CA ILE A 82 -5.00 1.33 16.08
C ILE A 82 -5.67 1.60 17.43
N LYS A 83 -6.85 2.24 17.42
CA LYS A 83 -7.59 2.58 18.64
C LYS A 83 -8.05 1.35 19.42
N LYS A 84 -8.68 0.38 18.76
CA LYS A 84 -9.21 -0.83 19.40
C LYS A 84 -8.11 -1.74 19.94
N ASN A 85 -6.94 -1.78 19.27
CA ASN A 85 -5.78 -2.50 19.78
C ASN A 85 -4.96 -1.68 20.80
N LYS A 86 -5.43 -0.46 21.17
CA LYS A 86 -4.80 0.42 22.16
C LYS A 86 -3.31 0.70 21.90
N LEU A 87 -2.94 0.76 20.62
CA LEU A 87 -1.55 1.03 20.22
C LEU A 87 -1.15 2.44 20.64
N LYS A 88 0.10 2.59 21.09
CA LYS A 88 0.70 3.86 21.53
C LYS A 88 2.13 3.94 21.03
N ASN A 89 2.66 5.16 20.97
CA ASN A 89 4.04 5.40 20.51
C ASN A 89 4.34 4.67 19.19
N LEU A 90 3.39 4.75 18.24
CA LEU A 90 3.35 3.93 17.04
C LEU A 90 4.15 4.55 15.91
N ILE A 91 4.97 3.73 15.28
CA ILE A 91 5.52 4.03 13.95
C ILE A 91 4.55 3.45 12.92
N VAL A 92 4.16 4.24 11.92
CA VAL A 92 3.36 3.75 10.79
C VAL A 92 4.20 3.84 9.51
N ALA A 93 4.32 2.73 8.83
CA ALA A 93 5.06 2.66 7.57
C ALA A 93 4.22 1.96 6.50
N GLY A 94 4.24 2.50 5.30
CA GLY A 94 3.49 1.90 4.21
C GLY A 94 4.08 2.21 2.85
N GLU A 95 3.71 1.41 1.87
CA GLU A 95 4.13 1.58 0.49
C GLU A 95 2.95 1.88 -0.41
N SER A 96 3.15 2.76 -1.39
CA SER A 96 2.12 3.15 -2.35
C SER A 96 0.89 3.76 -1.67
N ILE A 97 -0.30 3.15 -1.82
CA ILE A 97 -1.50 3.54 -1.06
C ILE A 97 -1.28 3.42 0.45
N GLY A 98 -0.49 2.44 0.90
CA GLY A 98 -0.10 2.30 2.31
C GLY A 98 0.72 3.49 2.82
N GLY A 99 1.54 4.10 1.97
CA GLY A 99 2.26 5.35 2.27
C GLY A 99 1.30 6.51 2.49
N VAL A 100 0.32 6.68 1.60
CA VAL A 100 -0.75 7.70 1.76
C VAL A 100 -1.53 7.48 3.05
N LEU A 101 -1.88 6.21 3.36
CA LEU A 101 -2.58 5.86 4.60
C LEU A 101 -1.73 6.14 5.85
N SER A 102 -0.41 6.00 5.77
CA SER A 102 0.49 6.37 6.87
C SER A 102 0.38 7.86 7.20
N ALA A 103 0.40 8.73 6.18
CA ALA A 103 0.26 10.18 6.35
C ALA A 103 -1.12 10.56 6.91
N THR A 104 -2.20 10.06 6.31
CA THR A 104 -3.56 10.41 6.73
C THR A 104 -3.92 9.84 8.11
N THR A 105 -3.35 8.69 8.47
CA THR A 105 -3.44 8.14 9.84
C THR A 105 -2.75 9.04 10.85
N ALA A 106 -1.56 9.56 10.54
CA ALA A 106 -0.83 10.48 11.39
C ALA A 106 -1.61 11.78 11.65
N VAL A 107 -2.26 12.32 10.61
CA VAL A 107 -3.16 13.49 10.76
C VAL A 107 -4.33 13.21 11.70
N LYS A 108 -4.93 12.01 11.63
CA LYS A 108 -6.07 11.63 12.48
C LYS A 108 -5.67 11.22 13.90
N LEU A 109 -4.42 10.79 14.11
CA LEU A 109 -3.93 10.26 15.39
C LEU A 109 -2.57 10.87 15.82
N PRO A 110 -2.44 12.23 15.87
CA PRO A 110 -1.14 12.89 16.09
C PRO A 110 -0.55 12.63 17.49
N LYS A 111 -1.35 12.17 18.47
CA LYS A 111 -0.89 11.82 19.82
C LYS A 111 -0.50 10.34 19.99
N ILE A 112 -0.77 9.51 18.97
CA ILE A 112 -0.52 8.07 19.02
C ILE A 112 0.61 7.69 18.07
N VAL A 113 0.63 8.30 16.88
CA VAL A 113 1.66 8.08 15.86
C VAL A 113 2.83 9.02 16.13
N ASN A 114 4.02 8.44 16.31
CA ASN A 114 5.23 9.21 16.64
C ASN A 114 6.11 9.51 15.42
N LYS A 115 6.03 8.67 14.39
CA LYS A 115 6.84 8.77 13.17
C LYS A 115 6.16 8.03 12.04
N ILE A 116 6.31 8.55 10.83
CA ILE A 116 5.83 7.86 9.62
C ILE A 116 6.92 7.68 8.57
N PHE A 117 6.79 6.59 7.83
CA PHE A 117 7.61 6.28 6.67
C PHE A 117 6.70 6.04 5.47
N LEU A 118 6.93 6.80 4.41
CA LEU A 118 6.23 6.65 3.14
C LEU A 118 7.20 6.11 2.11
N PHE A 119 6.96 4.89 1.67
CA PHE A 119 7.70 4.27 0.56
C PHE A 119 6.86 4.38 -0.71
N ASN A 120 7.40 5.00 -1.74
CA ASN A 120 6.77 5.11 -3.06
C ASN A 120 5.29 5.55 -2.99
N PRO A 121 4.90 6.59 -2.22
CA PRO A 121 3.49 6.94 -2.01
C PRO A 121 2.78 7.21 -3.34
N TYR A 122 1.57 6.67 -3.48
CA TYR A 122 0.75 6.80 -4.69
C TYR A 122 -0.27 7.93 -4.54
N ASP A 123 0.18 9.16 -4.70
CA ASP A 123 -0.58 10.39 -4.41
C ASP A 123 -0.54 11.42 -5.56
N TYR A 124 -0.26 10.99 -6.79
CA TYR A 124 0.09 11.90 -7.88
C TYR A 124 -0.71 11.71 -9.18
N ASP A 125 -1.66 10.78 -9.26
CA ASP A 125 -2.43 10.57 -10.48
C ASP A 125 -3.40 11.72 -10.76
N ASN A 126 -3.25 12.38 -11.90
CA ASN A 126 -4.21 13.38 -12.39
C ASN A 126 -5.33 12.75 -13.22
N TYR A 127 -5.08 11.58 -13.79
CA TYR A 127 -6.05 10.74 -14.47
C TYR A 127 -5.81 9.28 -14.08
N PHE A 128 -6.81 8.45 -14.29
CA PHE A 128 -6.80 7.05 -13.91
C PHE A 128 -5.54 6.30 -14.40
N GLY A 129 -4.76 5.78 -13.46
CA GLY A 129 -3.60 4.93 -13.73
C GLY A 129 -2.42 5.64 -14.40
N GLU A 130 -2.28 6.95 -14.21
CA GLU A 130 -1.19 7.74 -14.79
C GLU A 130 0.18 7.16 -14.45
N GLY A 131 0.46 6.90 -13.17
CA GLY A 131 1.74 6.36 -12.72
C GLY A 131 2.03 4.98 -13.31
N ILE A 132 1.08 4.06 -13.19
CA ILE A 132 1.21 2.69 -13.72
C ILE A 132 1.43 2.70 -15.24
N SER A 133 0.78 3.62 -15.95
CA SER A 133 0.90 3.73 -17.40
C SER A 133 2.28 4.15 -17.90
N ARG A 134 3.07 4.79 -17.03
CA ARG A 134 4.45 5.19 -17.36
C ARG A 134 5.41 4.00 -17.41
N ALA A 135 5.12 2.96 -16.62
CA ALA A 135 6.00 1.80 -16.49
C ALA A 135 5.72 0.70 -17.52
N ASN A 136 4.44 0.51 -17.93
CA ASN A 136 4.06 -0.64 -18.72
C ASN A 136 2.80 -0.38 -19.55
N LEU A 137 2.94 -0.31 -20.89
CA LEU A 137 1.82 -0.11 -21.82
C LEU A 137 0.79 -1.25 -21.75
N PHE A 138 1.22 -2.48 -21.49
CA PHE A 138 0.31 -3.61 -21.33
C PHE A 138 -0.55 -3.44 -20.07
N ALA A 139 0.06 -3.07 -18.94
CA ALA A 139 -0.67 -2.75 -17.73
C ALA A 139 -1.67 -1.60 -17.95
N LYS A 140 -1.24 -0.54 -18.65
CA LYS A 140 -2.13 0.57 -19.04
C LYS A 140 -3.34 0.07 -19.81
N PHE A 141 -3.15 -0.78 -20.83
CA PHE A 141 -4.24 -1.32 -21.64
C PHE A 141 -5.22 -2.14 -20.80
N ILE A 142 -4.72 -3.05 -19.97
CA ILE A 142 -5.57 -3.89 -19.11
C ILE A 142 -6.33 -3.05 -18.10
N LEU A 143 -5.65 -2.15 -17.37
CA LEU A 143 -6.28 -1.32 -16.34
C LEU A 143 -7.30 -0.34 -16.92
N PHE A 144 -7.02 0.24 -18.09
CA PHE A 144 -7.98 1.08 -18.80
C PHE A 144 -9.26 0.30 -19.10
N ASN A 145 -9.15 -0.90 -19.67
CA ASN A 145 -10.32 -1.72 -20.00
C ASN A 145 -11.07 -2.19 -18.76
N ILE A 146 -10.37 -2.55 -17.66
CA ILE A 146 -10.99 -2.86 -16.38
C ILE A 146 -11.81 -1.67 -15.83
N SER A 147 -11.40 -0.45 -16.10
CA SER A 147 -12.12 0.76 -15.63
C SER A 147 -13.44 1.01 -16.34
N LEU A 148 -13.66 0.44 -17.52
CA LEU A 148 -14.86 0.66 -18.33
C LEU A 148 -16.11 0.02 -17.70
N PRO A 149 -17.29 0.67 -17.80
CA PRO A 149 -18.48 0.22 -17.08
C PRO A 149 -18.97 -1.18 -17.48
N ILE A 150 -18.97 -1.50 -18.78
CA ILE A 150 -19.56 -2.74 -19.29
C ILE A 150 -18.50 -3.84 -19.43
N VAL A 151 -17.40 -3.55 -20.10
CA VAL A 151 -16.36 -4.56 -20.41
C VAL A 151 -15.38 -4.81 -19.26
N GLY A 152 -15.37 -3.96 -18.25
CA GLY A 152 -14.38 -4.05 -17.17
C GLY A 152 -14.45 -5.34 -16.37
N SER A 153 -15.65 -5.90 -16.17
CA SER A 153 -15.81 -7.18 -15.50
C SER A 153 -15.23 -8.33 -16.33
N PHE A 154 -15.40 -8.29 -17.64
CA PHE A 154 -14.81 -9.26 -18.56
C PHE A 154 -13.27 -9.20 -18.50
N PHE A 155 -12.68 -8.01 -18.64
CA PHE A 155 -11.22 -7.86 -18.56
C PHE A 155 -10.65 -8.28 -17.20
N SER A 156 -11.34 -7.97 -16.12
CA SER A 156 -10.94 -8.44 -14.79
C SER A 156 -11.03 -9.96 -14.63
N SER A 157 -12.02 -10.61 -15.26
CA SER A 157 -12.14 -12.08 -15.23
C SER A 157 -11.06 -12.82 -16.02
N LEU A 158 -10.43 -12.15 -17.00
CA LEU A 158 -9.31 -12.70 -17.76
C LEU A 158 -8.01 -12.73 -16.97
N GLU A 159 -7.94 -12.02 -15.83
CA GLU A 159 -6.72 -11.98 -15.04
C GLU A 159 -6.34 -13.39 -14.56
N ASN A 160 -5.14 -13.79 -14.92
CA ASN A 160 -4.50 -15.04 -14.52
C ASN A 160 -3.06 -14.76 -14.07
N LYS A 161 -2.35 -15.81 -13.68
CA LYS A 161 -0.97 -15.70 -13.18
C LYS A 161 -0.03 -14.98 -14.17
N ILE A 162 -0.17 -15.24 -15.46
CA ILE A 162 0.69 -14.66 -16.50
C ILE A 162 0.38 -13.17 -16.66
N ILE A 163 -0.91 -12.84 -16.78
CA ILE A 163 -1.37 -11.44 -16.91
C ILE A 163 -0.99 -10.65 -15.68
N LEU A 164 -1.24 -11.19 -14.48
CA LEU A 164 -0.90 -10.54 -13.21
C LEU A 164 0.61 -10.28 -13.12
N LYS A 165 1.45 -11.28 -13.45
CA LYS A 165 2.90 -11.11 -13.46
C LYS A 165 3.34 -10.01 -14.42
N ASN A 166 2.76 -9.95 -15.62
CA ASN A 166 3.08 -8.92 -16.62
C ASN A 166 2.64 -7.52 -16.18
N ILE A 167 1.50 -7.39 -15.50
CA ILE A 167 1.07 -6.11 -14.92
C ILE A 167 2.05 -5.65 -13.84
N LEU A 168 2.40 -6.55 -12.91
CA LEU A 168 3.30 -6.24 -11.80
C LEU A 168 4.73 -5.94 -12.27
N ARG A 169 5.17 -6.56 -13.38
CA ARG A 169 6.53 -6.37 -13.92
C ARG A 169 6.91 -4.90 -14.10
N GLY A 170 5.97 -4.06 -14.48
CA GLY A 170 6.24 -2.63 -14.67
C GLY A 170 6.57 -1.86 -13.38
N GLY A 171 6.32 -2.47 -12.20
CA GLY A 171 6.66 -1.87 -10.90
C GLY A 171 7.93 -2.44 -10.27
N PHE A 172 8.61 -3.39 -10.92
CA PHE A 172 9.88 -3.95 -10.44
C PHE A 172 11.06 -3.44 -11.25
N PHE A 173 12.15 -3.14 -10.59
CA PHE A 173 13.47 -3.05 -11.22
C PHE A 173 13.94 -4.46 -11.63
N ASP A 174 13.88 -5.42 -10.71
CA ASP A 174 14.14 -6.83 -11.00
C ASP A 174 12.93 -7.71 -10.65
N ILE A 175 12.21 -8.16 -11.69
CA ILE A 175 11.04 -9.06 -11.55
C ILE A 175 11.36 -10.41 -10.87
N LYS A 176 12.63 -10.81 -10.80
CA LYS A 176 13.05 -12.03 -10.08
C LYS A 176 12.79 -11.93 -8.57
N CYS A 177 12.67 -10.73 -8.03
CA CYS A 177 12.29 -10.50 -6.63
C CYS A 177 10.86 -10.93 -6.30
N LEU A 178 9.98 -11.05 -7.32
CA LEU A 178 8.64 -11.62 -7.20
C LEU A 178 8.71 -13.14 -7.23
N SER A 179 8.68 -13.78 -6.06
CA SER A 179 8.72 -15.24 -5.98
C SER A 179 7.46 -15.89 -6.56
N ASN A 180 7.58 -17.13 -7.02
CA ASN A 180 6.42 -17.88 -7.54
C ASN A 180 5.38 -18.17 -6.46
N GLU A 181 5.81 -18.40 -5.21
CA GLU A 181 4.95 -18.63 -4.06
C GLU A 181 4.11 -17.40 -3.77
N TYR A 182 4.75 -16.23 -3.72
CA TYR A 182 4.03 -14.98 -3.49
C TYR A 182 3.07 -14.64 -4.64
N LEU A 183 3.50 -14.86 -5.90
CA LEU A 183 2.64 -14.69 -7.06
C LEU A 183 1.41 -15.63 -7.02
N ASN A 184 1.56 -16.88 -6.52
CA ASN A 184 0.43 -17.79 -6.33
C ASN A 184 -0.55 -17.26 -5.28
N LEU A 185 -0.07 -16.68 -4.18
CA LEU A 185 -0.92 -16.03 -3.18
C LEU A 185 -1.68 -14.84 -3.77
N LEU A 186 -1.06 -14.02 -4.61
CA LEU A 186 -1.74 -12.93 -5.32
C LEU A 186 -2.80 -13.46 -6.28
N CYS A 187 -2.51 -14.58 -6.98
CA CYS A 187 -3.48 -15.23 -7.86
C CYS A 187 -4.70 -15.79 -7.10
N SER A 188 -4.55 -16.25 -5.87
CA SER A 188 -5.69 -16.66 -5.05
C SER A 188 -6.58 -15.46 -4.69
N SER A 189 -5.98 -14.31 -4.44
CA SER A 189 -6.71 -13.08 -4.10
C SER A 189 -7.59 -12.57 -5.25
N ILE A 190 -7.12 -12.67 -6.49
CA ILE A 190 -7.91 -12.22 -7.66
C ILE A 190 -9.09 -13.12 -8.00
N LYS A 191 -9.13 -14.33 -7.46
CA LYS A 191 -10.23 -15.28 -7.63
C LYS A 191 -11.36 -15.14 -6.60
N LYS A 192 -11.19 -14.24 -5.63
CA LYS A 192 -12.21 -14.00 -4.61
C LYS A 192 -13.51 -13.47 -5.18
N ASN A 193 -14.62 -13.91 -4.57
CA ASN A 193 -15.92 -13.30 -4.87
C ASN A 193 -15.89 -11.79 -4.57
N GLY A 194 -16.39 -10.98 -5.50
CA GLY A 194 -16.38 -9.52 -5.41
C GLY A 194 -15.04 -8.84 -5.78
N TYR A 195 -14.00 -9.61 -6.16
CA TYR A 195 -12.69 -9.02 -6.49
C TYR A 195 -12.78 -7.93 -7.57
N THR A 196 -13.49 -8.21 -8.66
CA THR A 196 -13.68 -7.24 -9.75
C THR A 196 -14.31 -5.94 -9.26
N TYR A 197 -15.34 -6.03 -8.40
CA TYR A 197 -15.98 -4.86 -7.80
C TYR A 197 -14.96 -4.06 -6.97
N HIS A 198 -14.30 -4.74 -6.03
CA HIS A 198 -13.33 -4.13 -5.14
C HIS A 198 -12.22 -3.41 -5.92
N PHE A 199 -11.56 -4.13 -6.81
CA PHE A 199 -10.44 -3.58 -7.58
C PHE A 199 -10.84 -2.38 -8.43
N ARG A 200 -11.97 -2.48 -9.15
CA ARG A 200 -12.51 -1.34 -9.92
C ARG A 200 -12.88 -0.16 -9.04
N ASN A 201 -13.45 -0.42 -7.87
CA ASN A 201 -13.85 0.65 -6.95
C ASN A 201 -12.62 1.39 -6.41
N VAL A 202 -11.59 0.67 -5.95
CA VAL A 202 -10.33 1.28 -5.51
C VAL A 202 -9.70 2.13 -6.62
N LEU A 203 -9.65 1.62 -7.85
CA LEU A 203 -9.05 2.33 -8.97
C LEU A 203 -9.86 3.57 -9.37
N LYS A 204 -11.20 3.50 -9.38
CA LYS A 204 -12.05 4.66 -9.70
C LYS A 204 -11.93 5.80 -8.69
N ASN A 205 -11.60 5.47 -7.46
CA ASN A 205 -11.37 6.43 -6.39
C ASN A 205 -9.97 7.06 -6.41
N TYR A 206 -9.21 6.99 -7.52
CA TYR A 206 -7.84 7.52 -7.61
C TYR A 206 -7.70 8.97 -7.15
N LYS A 207 -8.70 9.81 -7.39
CA LYS A 207 -8.71 11.20 -6.94
C LYS A 207 -8.65 11.32 -5.42
N SER A 208 -9.29 10.41 -4.68
CA SER A 208 -9.26 10.45 -3.22
C SER A 208 -7.84 10.25 -2.67
N TRP A 209 -7.03 9.44 -3.36
CA TRP A 209 -5.62 9.24 -3.01
C TRP A 209 -4.77 10.48 -3.29
N THR A 210 -4.95 11.12 -4.45
CA THR A 210 -4.24 12.34 -4.82
C THR A 210 -4.66 13.52 -3.94
N GLU A 211 -5.93 13.65 -3.62
CA GLU A 211 -6.44 14.73 -2.76
C GLU A 211 -6.00 14.61 -1.30
N ALA A 212 -5.70 13.40 -0.83
CA ALA A 212 -5.15 13.18 0.50
C ALA A 212 -3.85 13.96 0.75
N LYS A 213 -3.08 14.28 -0.29
CA LYS A 213 -1.88 15.09 -0.23
C LYS A 213 -2.12 16.47 0.38
N LYS A 214 -3.30 17.05 0.20
CA LYS A 214 -3.70 18.34 0.82
C LYS A 214 -3.66 18.32 2.35
N LEU A 215 -3.59 17.13 2.96
CA LEU A 215 -3.51 16.96 4.40
C LEU A 215 -2.07 16.87 4.93
N TYR A 216 -1.07 16.71 4.06
CA TYR A 216 0.30 16.43 4.47
C TYR A 216 0.95 17.56 5.28
N ASN A 217 0.59 18.81 5.00
CA ASN A 217 1.03 19.97 5.77
C ASN A 217 0.51 20.01 7.23
N LYS A 218 -0.46 19.14 7.58
CA LYS A 218 -0.98 18.99 8.94
C LYS A 218 -0.23 17.93 9.75
N VAL A 219 0.72 17.23 9.13
CA VAL A 219 1.54 16.21 9.81
C VAL A 219 2.65 16.91 10.59
N ASN A 220 2.53 16.91 11.93
CA ASN A 220 3.47 17.59 12.84
C ASN A 220 4.38 16.60 13.58
N ILE A 221 4.70 15.47 12.97
CA ILE A 221 5.59 14.44 13.50
C ILE A 221 6.70 14.14 12.47
N PRO A 222 7.80 13.49 12.86
CA PRO A 222 8.85 13.10 11.93
C PRO A 222 8.33 12.27 10.76
N VAL A 223 8.68 12.70 9.55
CA VAL A 223 8.35 12.05 8.28
C VAL A 223 9.62 11.63 7.58
N LYS A 224 9.67 10.39 7.12
CA LYS A 224 10.65 9.94 6.12
C LYS A 224 9.92 9.58 4.83
N LEU A 225 10.31 10.24 3.76
CA LEU A 225 9.81 10.03 2.40
C LEU A 225 10.88 9.31 1.58
N ILE A 226 10.53 8.17 1.00
CA ILE A 226 11.46 7.26 0.34
C ILE A 226 10.90 6.84 -1.02
N TYR A 227 11.75 6.82 -2.04
CA TYR A 227 11.40 6.30 -3.36
C TYR A 227 12.47 5.34 -3.87
N GLY A 228 12.05 4.35 -4.64
CA GLY A 228 12.94 3.63 -5.54
C GLY A 228 13.39 4.56 -6.67
N ASP A 229 14.60 4.44 -7.17
CA ASP A 229 15.06 5.27 -8.30
C ASP A 229 14.28 4.98 -9.59
N ASN A 230 13.73 3.77 -9.72
CA ASN A 230 12.88 3.33 -10.84
C ASN A 230 11.38 3.27 -10.47
N ASP A 231 10.94 4.02 -9.45
CA ASP A 231 9.52 4.14 -9.11
C ASP A 231 8.72 4.88 -10.18
N TRP A 232 7.41 4.62 -10.22
CA TRP A 232 6.46 5.28 -11.13
C TRP A 232 6.35 6.79 -10.93
N ALA A 233 6.55 7.28 -9.68
CA ALA A 233 6.60 8.70 -9.39
C ALA A 233 7.82 9.33 -10.07
N ASN A 234 7.59 10.27 -10.98
CA ASN A 234 8.67 11.05 -11.59
C ASN A 234 9.20 12.12 -10.61
N LYS A 235 10.27 12.82 -10.99
CA LYS A 235 10.90 13.83 -10.14
C LYS A 235 9.94 14.94 -9.70
N ASN A 236 9.02 15.37 -10.56
CA ASN A 236 8.04 16.41 -10.22
C ASN A 236 7.04 15.91 -9.17
N ASN A 237 6.55 14.66 -9.32
CA ASN A 237 5.66 14.06 -8.33
C ASN A 237 6.34 13.92 -6.97
N ARG A 238 7.60 13.43 -6.95
CA ARG A 238 8.40 13.28 -5.71
C ARG A 238 8.62 14.63 -5.02
N ASN A 239 8.95 15.67 -5.79
CA ASN A 239 9.12 17.01 -5.26
C ASN A 239 7.80 17.58 -4.72
N ASP A 240 6.69 17.43 -5.45
CA ASP A 240 5.38 17.89 -5.00
C ASP A 240 4.96 17.23 -3.69
N THR A 241 5.13 15.90 -3.54
CA THR A 241 4.87 15.21 -2.28
C THR A 241 5.78 15.72 -1.16
N LYS A 242 7.08 15.87 -1.43
CA LYS A 242 8.07 16.42 -0.49
C LYS A 242 7.69 17.83 -0.02
N ASP A 243 7.30 18.69 -0.94
CA ASP A 243 6.96 20.10 -0.66
C ASP A 243 5.66 20.21 0.16
N ASN A 244 4.67 19.33 -0.10
CA ASN A 244 3.44 19.25 0.70
C ASN A 244 3.69 18.85 2.18
N PHE A 245 4.77 18.13 2.47
CA PHE A 245 5.22 17.86 3.85
C PHE A 245 6.13 18.95 4.41
N GLY A 246 6.59 19.90 3.61
CA GLY A 246 7.63 20.88 4.01
C GLY A 246 9.00 20.24 4.26
N LEU A 247 9.32 19.12 3.60
CA LEU A 247 10.59 18.42 3.75
C LEU A 247 11.68 19.05 2.87
N ALA A 248 12.92 19.08 3.35
CA ALA A 248 14.07 19.54 2.55
C ALA A 248 14.42 18.55 1.43
N ASN A 249 14.30 17.24 1.69
CA ASN A 249 14.68 16.18 0.76
C ASN A 249 13.87 14.91 0.97
N TYR A 250 14.06 13.93 0.09
CA TYR A 250 13.57 12.54 0.21
C TYR A 250 14.73 11.56 -0.04
N ASN A 251 14.60 10.34 0.44
CA ASN A 251 15.58 9.28 0.27
C ASN A 251 15.33 8.50 -1.03
N ILE A 252 16.39 8.02 -1.66
CA ILE A 252 16.34 7.15 -2.83
C ILE A 252 16.96 5.80 -2.50
N ILE A 253 16.26 4.73 -2.82
CA ILE A 253 16.78 3.36 -2.84
C ILE A 253 17.19 3.05 -4.28
N LYS A 254 18.48 2.73 -4.48
CA LYS A 254 19.03 2.42 -5.80
C LYS A 254 18.60 1.04 -6.29
N ASP A 255 18.51 0.90 -7.62
CA ASP A 255 18.11 -0.34 -8.30
C ASP A 255 16.83 -0.92 -7.69
N CYS A 256 15.82 -0.08 -7.50
CA CYS A 256 14.56 -0.39 -6.85
C CYS A 256 13.39 0.24 -7.59
N GLY A 257 12.37 -0.55 -7.86
CA GLY A 257 11.12 -0.10 -8.44
C GLY A 257 10.10 0.33 -7.37
N HIS A 258 8.82 0.14 -7.71
CA HIS A 258 7.67 0.50 -6.86
C HIS A 258 7.47 -0.45 -5.67
N PHE A 259 8.03 -1.67 -5.71
CA PHE A 259 7.80 -2.72 -4.72
C PHE A 259 9.03 -2.92 -3.82
N SER A 260 9.43 -1.86 -3.11
CA SER A 260 10.68 -1.84 -2.33
C SER A 260 10.72 -2.89 -1.22
N PHE A 261 9.58 -3.25 -0.62
CA PHE A 261 9.51 -4.29 0.42
C PHE A 261 9.85 -5.69 -0.10
N LEU A 262 9.63 -5.95 -1.39
CA LEU A 262 10.01 -7.21 -2.05
C LEU A 262 11.41 -7.18 -2.62
N GLU A 263 11.83 -6.03 -3.19
CA GLU A 263 13.10 -5.90 -3.90
C GLU A 263 14.29 -5.62 -2.96
N LYS A 264 14.10 -4.77 -1.95
CA LYS A 264 15.15 -4.27 -1.05
C LYS A 264 14.77 -4.39 0.44
N PRO A 265 14.30 -5.55 0.92
CA PRO A 265 13.77 -5.69 2.28
C PRO A 265 14.76 -5.31 3.37
N ASN A 266 16.06 -5.60 3.20
CA ASN A 266 17.11 -5.25 4.15
C ASN A 266 17.31 -3.73 4.24
N GLU A 267 17.26 -3.03 3.10
CA GLU A 267 17.41 -1.59 3.02
C GLU A 267 16.19 -0.86 3.60
N VAL A 268 15.00 -1.35 3.28
CA VAL A 268 13.74 -0.91 3.91
C VAL A 268 13.81 -1.08 5.43
N ALA A 269 14.24 -2.25 5.92
CA ALA A 269 14.38 -2.50 7.35
C ALA A 269 15.41 -1.59 8.02
N LYS A 270 16.55 -1.32 7.37
CA LYS A 270 17.54 -0.37 7.84
C LYS A 270 16.98 1.04 7.96
N ILE A 271 16.23 1.49 6.96
CA ILE A 271 15.58 2.82 6.97
C ILE A 271 14.54 2.89 8.11
N LEU A 272 13.74 1.84 8.31
CA LEU A 272 12.75 1.80 9.39
C LEU A 272 13.37 1.82 10.80
N SER A 273 14.62 1.37 10.93
CA SER A 273 15.37 1.34 12.18
C SER A 273 16.16 2.61 12.49
N SER A 274 16.10 3.64 11.61
CA SER A 274 16.90 4.87 11.71
C SER A 274 16.20 6.02 12.41
#